data_020ff5d14b7b2244b2b9937276ebb64d
#
_entry.id   020ff5d14b7b2244b2b9937276ebb64d
#
_cell.length_a   1.000
_cell.length_b   1.000
_cell.length_c   1.000
_cell.angle_alpha   90.00
_cell.angle_beta   90.00
_cell.angle_gamma   90.00
#
_symmetry.space_group_name_H-M   'P 1'
#
loop_
_entity.id
_entity.type
_entity.pdbx_description
1 polymer ?
#
loop_
_entity_poly.entity_id
_entity_poly.type
_entity_poly.pdbx_seq_one_letter_code
_entity_poly.pdbx_strand_id
1 'polypeptide(L)'
;MLPIDAPHQPSLANFVVGGNGELCAALASFGPGFSGLWLCGEDVCGKSHLLRASCLAAAEAGHLQAYLDAAVPSPERFAALANDLSARMREGLDLSVTVSVDHVEGLLNDPAAQEALMGLYNALHDSDRAVHRRILVAHRRNAGRLACGRAAVDSRL
;
A
#
# COMPACT_ATOMS: atom_id res chain seq x y z
N MET A 1 25.05 -16.32 -27.19
CA MET A 1 24.83 -15.24 -26.24
C MET A 1 23.44 -15.43 -25.66
N LEU A 2 23.35 -15.94 -24.43
CA LEU A 2 22.05 -16.11 -23.74
C LEU A 2 21.53 -14.72 -23.38
N PRO A 3 20.26 -14.39 -23.67
CA PRO A 3 19.67 -13.14 -23.21
C PRO A 3 19.68 -13.15 -21.68
N ILE A 4 20.34 -12.17 -21.09
CA ILE A 4 20.20 -11.90 -19.65
C ILE A 4 18.78 -11.41 -19.50
N ASP A 5 17.92 -12.25 -18.93
CA ASP A 5 16.56 -11.84 -18.59
C ASP A 5 16.65 -10.58 -17.72
N ALA A 6 16.06 -9.50 -18.22
CA ALA A 6 15.87 -8.31 -17.41
C ALA A 6 15.10 -8.72 -16.15
N PRO A 7 15.47 -8.21 -14.96
CA PRO A 7 14.76 -8.57 -13.74
C PRO A 7 13.26 -8.31 -13.94
N HIS A 8 12.46 -9.35 -13.79
CA HIS A 8 11.02 -9.25 -13.95
C HIS A 8 10.48 -8.21 -12.97
N GLN A 9 9.82 -7.19 -13.52
CA GLN A 9 9.14 -6.22 -12.67
C GLN A 9 8.04 -6.92 -11.86
N PRO A 10 7.90 -6.61 -10.56
CA PRO A 10 6.82 -7.15 -9.75
C PRO A 10 5.46 -6.81 -10.37
N SER A 11 4.67 -7.82 -10.66
CA SER A 11 3.31 -7.66 -11.17
C SER A 11 2.37 -8.63 -10.47
N LEU A 12 1.07 -8.36 -10.49
CA LEU A 12 0.06 -9.27 -9.95
C LEU A 12 0.06 -10.61 -10.72
N ALA A 13 0.40 -10.58 -12.00
CA ALA A 13 0.43 -11.77 -12.85
C ALA A 13 1.59 -12.72 -12.50
N ASN A 14 2.73 -12.22 -12.04
CA ASN A 14 3.89 -13.04 -11.67
C ASN A 14 3.99 -13.34 -10.18
N PHE A 15 2.97 -12.98 -9.40
CA PHE A 15 2.88 -13.34 -8.00
C PHE A 15 2.35 -14.76 -7.83
N VAL A 16 3.01 -15.55 -6.98
CA VAL A 16 2.53 -16.90 -6.65
C VAL A 16 1.37 -16.79 -5.66
N VAL A 17 0.17 -17.03 -6.14
CA VAL A 17 -1.08 -16.79 -5.39
C VAL A 17 -1.17 -17.67 -4.14
N GLY A 18 -0.86 -18.97 -4.22
CA GLY A 18 -1.02 -19.89 -3.07
C GLY A 18 -2.41 -19.77 -2.43
N GLY A 19 -2.45 -19.53 -1.12
CA GLY A 19 -3.69 -19.32 -0.35
C GLY A 19 -4.21 -17.87 -0.35
N ASN A 20 -3.67 -16.98 -1.20
CA ASN A 20 -3.95 -15.54 -1.20
C ASN A 20 -4.89 -15.11 -2.35
N GLY A 21 -5.72 -16.00 -2.86
CA GLY A 21 -6.61 -15.72 -3.99
C GLY A 21 -7.56 -14.54 -3.76
N GLU A 22 -8.15 -14.44 -2.58
CA GLU A 22 -9.03 -13.32 -2.22
C GLU A 22 -8.29 -11.99 -2.19
N LEU A 23 -7.08 -11.98 -1.66
CA LEU A 23 -6.23 -10.80 -1.63
C LEU A 23 -5.87 -10.34 -3.05
N CYS A 24 -5.43 -11.26 -3.90
CA CYS A 24 -5.09 -10.94 -5.28
C CYS A 24 -6.30 -10.43 -6.07
N ALA A 25 -7.48 -11.00 -5.85
CA ALA A 25 -8.73 -10.54 -6.45
C ALA A 25 -9.09 -9.12 -5.98
N ALA A 26 -8.93 -8.82 -4.69
CA ALA A 26 -9.16 -7.49 -4.13
C ALA A 26 -8.19 -6.45 -4.71
N LEU A 27 -6.93 -6.81 -4.90
CA LEU A 27 -5.91 -5.93 -5.48
C LEU A 27 -6.15 -5.64 -6.97
N ALA A 28 -6.74 -6.57 -7.69
CA ALA A 28 -7.06 -6.40 -9.11
C ALA A 28 -8.33 -5.56 -9.35
N SER A 29 -9.12 -5.28 -8.31
CA SER A 29 -10.36 -4.51 -8.42
C SER A 29 -10.14 -3.02 -8.17
N PHE A 30 -10.59 -2.17 -9.09
CA PHE A 30 -10.47 -0.70 -9.03
C PHE A 30 -11.85 -0.03 -8.98
N GLY A 31 -12.72 -0.50 -8.09
CA GLY A 31 -14.02 0.13 -7.88
C GLY A 31 -13.93 1.53 -7.25
N PRO A 32 -14.96 2.39 -7.39
CA PRO A 32 -14.99 3.70 -6.77
C PRO A 32 -15.06 3.59 -5.24
N GLY A 33 -14.63 4.66 -4.56
CA GLY A 33 -14.62 4.73 -3.11
C GLY A 33 -13.28 4.35 -2.49
N PHE A 34 -13.25 4.35 -1.16
CA PHE A 34 -12.05 4.04 -0.38
C PHE A 34 -11.94 2.55 -0.07
N SER A 35 -10.72 2.04 -0.15
CA SER A 35 -10.37 0.72 0.37
C SER A 35 -9.03 0.76 1.10
N GLY A 36 -8.95 0.12 2.27
CA GLY A 36 -7.72 -0.06 3.03
C GLY A 36 -7.40 -1.53 3.18
N LEU A 37 -6.17 -1.93 2.89
CA LEU A 37 -5.70 -3.31 3.00
C LEU A 37 -4.44 -3.36 3.87
N TRP A 38 -4.44 -4.26 4.85
CA TRP A 38 -3.29 -4.51 5.71
C TRP A 38 -2.68 -5.86 5.38
N LEU A 39 -1.43 -5.83 4.94
CA LEU A 39 -0.66 -7.02 4.61
C LEU A 39 0.26 -7.36 5.78
N CYS A 40 -0.01 -8.47 6.44
CA CYS A 40 0.77 -8.94 7.57
C CYS A 40 1.41 -10.28 7.23
N GLY A 41 2.69 -10.42 7.51
CA GLY A 41 3.39 -11.66 7.26
C GLY A 41 4.88 -11.59 7.58
N GLU A 42 5.56 -12.72 7.41
CA GLU A 42 7.01 -12.81 7.57
C GLU A 42 7.76 -12.02 6.49
N ASP A 43 9.07 -11.77 6.68
CA ASP A 43 9.86 -10.92 5.80
C ASP A 43 9.84 -11.34 4.33
N VAL A 44 9.87 -12.63 4.05
CA VAL A 44 9.98 -13.17 2.69
C VAL A 44 8.67 -13.74 2.13
N CYS A 45 7.52 -13.23 2.56
CA CYS A 45 6.23 -13.73 2.09
C CYS A 45 5.64 -12.99 0.87
N GLY A 46 6.39 -12.07 0.27
CA GLY A 46 5.98 -11.38 -0.96
C GLY A 46 5.18 -10.09 -0.75
N LYS A 47 5.17 -9.52 0.46
CA LYS A 47 4.46 -8.26 0.74
C LYS A 47 4.92 -7.09 -0.13
N SER A 48 6.23 -6.84 -0.17
CA SER A 48 6.80 -5.77 -1.00
C SER A 48 6.54 -5.99 -2.49
N HIS A 49 6.56 -7.23 -2.95
CA HIS A 49 6.17 -7.59 -4.31
C HIS A 49 4.73 -7.17 -4.60
N LEU A 50 3.79 -7.51 -3.72
CA LEU A 50 2.37 -7.14 -3.88
C LEU A 50 2.16 -5.64 -3.87
N LEU A 51 2.83 -4.91 -2.98
CA LEU A 51 2.73 -3.45 -2.93
C LEU A 51 3.22 -2.80 -4.22
N ARG A 52 4.36 -3.23 -4.74
CA ARG A 52 4.91 -2.72 -6.02
C ARG A 52 4.06 -3.12 -7.21
N ALA A 53 3.58 -4.36 -7.23
CA ALA A 53 2.67 -4.83 -8.27
C ALA A 53 1.35 -4.03 -8.29
N SER A 54 0.84 -3.67 -7.12
CA SER A 54 -0.37 -2.83 -7.00
C SER A 54 -0.14 -1.42 -7.51
N CYS A 55 1.03 -0.83 -7.25
CA CYS A 55 1.41 0.45 -7.83
C CYS A 55 1.51 0.39 -9.34
N LEU A 56 2.11 -0.66 -9.89
CA LEU A 56 2.20 -0.85 -11.34
C LEU A 56 0.81 -0.97 -11.98
N ALA A 57 -0.06 -1.79 -11.40
CA ALA A 57 -1.43 -1.96 -11.88
C ALA A 57 -2.23 -0.65 -11.82
N ALA A 58 -2.05 0.14 -10.77
CA ALA A 58 -2.66 1.46 -10.66
C ALA A 58 -2.17 2.43 -11.74
N ALA A 59 -0.86 2.44 -12.00
CA ALA A 59 -0.28 3.26 -13.08
C ALA A 59 -0.81 2.85 -14.46
N GLU A 60 -0.91 1.56 -14.73
CA GLU A 60 -1.49 1.02 -15.98
C GLU A 60 -2.97 1.38 -16.14
N ALA A 61 -3.71 1.51 -15.04
CA ALA A 61 -5.09 1.98 -15.03
C ALA A 61 -5.23 3.52 -15.13
N GLY A 62 -4.13 4.26 -15.22
CA GLY A 62 -4.13 5.72 -15.28
C GLY A 62 -4.32 6.42 -13.94
N HIS A 63 -4.16 5.70 -12.84
CA HIS A 63 -4.26 6.26 -11.49
C HIS A 63 -2.94 6.87 -11.03
N LEU A 64 -3.00 7.85 -10.16
CA LEU A 64 -1.85 8.25 -9.37
C LEU A 64 -1.46 7.11 -8.44
N GLN A 65 -0.16 6.92 -8.29
CA GLN A 65 0.36 5.90 -7.38
C GLN A 65 1.54 6.45 -6.59
N ALA A 66 1.68 6.00 -5.35
CA ALA A 66 2.82 6.29 -4.51
C ALA A 66 3.24 5.02 -3.75
N TYR A 67 4.53 4.74 -3.78
CA TYR A 67 5.14 3.71 -2.95
C TYR A 67 5.99 4.41 -1.89
N LEU A 68 5.63 4.26 -0.63
CA LEU A 68 6.30 4.86 0.51
C LEU A 68 6.93 3.76 1.37
N ASP A 69 8.23 3.87 1.62
CA ASP A 69 8.92 3.01 2.57
C ASP A 69 9.06 3.74 3.91
N ALA A 70 8.45 3.18 4.94
CA ALA A 70 8.43 3.80 6.27
C ALA A 70 9.78 3.69 7.01
N ALA A 71 10.68 2.83 6.56
CA ALA A 71 11.98 2.60 7.17
C ALA A 71 13.13 3.26 6.41
N VAL A 72 13.02 3.47 5.10
CA VAL A 72 14.11 3.89 4.22
C VAL A 72 13.74 5.15 3.42
N PRO A 73 14.54 6.18 3.40
CA PRO A 73 15.80 6.33 4.16
C PRO A 73 15.59 6.59 5.66
N SER A 74 14.43 7.11 6.06
CA SER A 74 14.12 7.37 7.47
C SER A 74 12.64 7.62 7.70
N PRO A 75 12.13 7.47 8.94
CA PRO A 75 10.76 7.84 9.29
C PRO A 75 10.43 9.32 9.03
N GLU A 76 11.39 10.23 9.21
CA GLU A 76 11.20 11.66 8.92
C GLU A 76 10.93 11.91 7.44
N ARG A 77 11.64 11.22 6.56
CA ARG A 77 11.41 11.31 5.12
C ARG A 77 10.04 10.78 4.74
N PHE A 78 9.65 9.67 5.33
CA PHE A 78 8.31 9.12 5.17
C PHE A 78 7.24 10.14 5.61
N ALA A 79 7.40 10.73 6.80
CA ALA A 79 6.45 11.71 7.32
C ALA A 79 6.30 12.92 6.39
N ALA A 80 7.39 13.43 5.85
CA ALA A 80 7.38 14.54 4.90
C ALA A 80 6.60 14.20 3.63
N LEU A 81 6.82 13.03 3.05
CA LEU A 81 6.13 12.56 1.86
C LEU A 81 4.64 12.28 2.11
N ALA A 82 4.31 11.67 3.24
CA ALA A 82 2.93 11.38 3.64
C ALA A 82 2.14 12.67 3.88
N ASN A 83 2.74 13.66 4.52
CA ASN A 83 2.12 14.96 4.75
C ASN A 83 1.91 15.74 3.44
N ASP A 84 2.88 15.73 2.53
CA ASP A 84 2.74 16.35 1.21
C ASP A 84 1.58 15.72 0.42
N LEU A 85 1.53 14.40 0.39
CA LEU A 85 0.46 13.69 -0.31
C LEU A 85 -0.92 13.95 0.33
N SER A 86 -0.99 13.99 1.67
CA SER A 86 -2.22 14.33 2.40
C SER A 86 -2.72 15.74 2.06
N ALA A 87 -1.80 16.70 1.99
CA ALA A 87 -2.15 18.08 1.61
C ALA A 87 -2.73 18.15 0.19
N ARG A 88 -2.13 17.45 -0.76
CA ARG A 88 -2.64 17.36 -2.14
C ARG A 88 -4.03 16.73 -2.21
N MET A 89 -4.30 15.70 -1.40
CA MET A 89 -5.63 15.10 -1.31
C MET A 89 -6.68 16.10 -0.82
N ARG A 90 -6.33 16.89 0.21
CA ARG A 90 -7.23 17.90 0.79
C ARG A 90 -7.46 19.10 -0.09
N GLU A 91 -6.56 19.41 -0.99
CA GLU A 91 -6.71 20.48 -1.99
C GLU A 91 -7.70 20.14 -3.11
N GLY A 92 -8.30 18.96 -3.07
CA GLY A 92 -9.33 18.55 -4.02
C GLY A 92 -8.78 17.85 -5.26
N LEU A 93 -7.76 17.03 -5.11
CA LEU A 93 -7.27 16.19 -6.19
C LEU A 93 -8.35 15.19 -6.64
N ASP A 94 -8.87 15.39 -7.83
CA ASP A 94 -9.99 14.64 -8.39
C ASP A 94 -9.53 13.46 -9.24
N LEU A 95 -8.51 12.75 -8.76
CA LEU A 95 -7.91 11.61 -9.43
C LEU A 95 -7.98 10.36 -8.55
N SER A 96 -8.10 9.21 -9.18
CA SER A 96 -7.94 7.93 -8.50
C SER A 96 -6.50 7.75 -8.03
N VAL A 97 -6.33 7.29 -6.79
CA VAL A 97 -5.02 7.18 -6.12
C VAL A 97 -4.88 5.83 -5.44
N THR A 98 -3.74 5.21 -5.61
CA THR A 98 -3.29 4.03 -4.86
C THR A 98 -2.00 4.37 -4.13
N VAL A 99 -1.99 4.22 -2.82
CA VAL A 99 -0.81 4.42 -1.96
C VAL A 99 -0.41 3.09 -1.35
N SER A 100 0.84 2.72 -1.49
CA SER A 100 1.43 1.56 -0.84
C SER A 100 2.45 2.01 0.19
N VAL A 101 2.31 1.53 1.42
CA VAL A 101 3.23 1.81 2.54
C VAL A 101 3.89 0.51 2.98
N ASP A 102 5.19 0.43 2.79
CA ASP A 102 5.99 -0.73 3.18
C ASP A 102 6.73 -0.49 4.49
N HIS A 103 7.06 -1.56 5.21
CA HIS A 103 7.84 -1.54 6.45
C HIS A 103 7.28 -0.61 7.52
N VAL A 104 5.98 -0.62 7.73
CA VAL A 104 5.31 0.28 8.69
C VAL A 104 5.81 0.10 10.14
N GLU A 105 6.41 -1.04 10.47
CA GLU A 105 7.10 -1.27 11.74
C GLU A 105 8.24 -0.28 12.00
N GLY A 106 8.78 0.34 10.96
CA GLY A 106 9.77 1.42 11.09
C GLY A 106 9.23 2.67 11.79
N LEU A 107 7.91 2.81 11.89
CA LEU A 107 7.25 3.95 12.54
C LEU A 107 7.00 3.77 14.04
N LEU A 108 7.28 2.59 14.60
CA LEU A 108 6.90 2.24 15.98
C LEU A 108 7.42 3.22 17.05
N ASN A 109 8.59 3.81 16.81
CA ASN A 109 9.23 4.74 17.75
C ASN A 109 9.21 6.19 17.26
N ASP A 110 8.41 6.51 16.26
CA ASP A 110 8.31 7.86 15.71
C ASP A 110 6.85 8.33 15.69
N PRO A 111 6.39 9.02 16.75
CA PRO A 111 5.00 9.50 16.84
C PRO A 111 4.62 10.45 15.71
N ALA A 112 5.52 11.30 15.25
CA ALA A 112 5.24 12.23 14.17
C ALA A 112 5.00 11.51 12.84
N ALA A 113 5.76 10.44 12.57
CA ALA A 113 5.57 9.62 11.37
C ALA A 113 4.29 8.79 11.45
N GLN A 114 3.93 8.29 12.64
CA GLN A 114 2.64 7.62 12.86
C GLN A 114 1.46 8.57 12.60
N GLU A 115 1.58 9.80 13.08
CA GLU A 115 0.57 10.84 12.87
C GLU A 115 0.42 11.20 11.39
N ALA A 116 1.54 11.27 10.66
CA ALA A 116 1.54 11.48 9.22
C ALA A 116 0.85 10.34 8.45
N LEU A 117 1.05 9.10 8.86
CA LEU A 117 0.35 7.94 8.28
C LEU A 117 -1.15 8.02 8.53
N MET A 118 -1.56 8.36 9.74
CA MET A 118 -2.99 8.53 10.08
C MET A 118 -3.61 9.69 9.30
N GLY A 119 -2.89 10.78 9.14
CA GLY A 119 -3.32 11.92 8.31
C GLY A 119 -3.53 11.54 6.84
N LEU A 120 -2.63 10.73 6.29
CA LEU A 120 -2.74 10.20 4.94
C LEU A 120 -3.93 9.25 4.80
N TYR A 121 -4.11 8.35 5.74
CA TYR A 121 -5.26 7.45 5.78
C TYR A 121 -6.58 8.23 5.77
N ASN A 122 -6.70 9.22 6.67
CA ASN A 122 -7.90 10.04 6.77
C ASN A 122 -8.14 10.86 5.50
N ALA A 123 -7.10 11.44 4.92
CA ALA A 123 -7.21 12.20 3.68
C ALA A 123 -7.72 11.35 2.50
N LEU A 124 -7.29 10.09 2.41
CA LEU A 124 -7.79 9.16 1.41
C LEU A 124 -9.22 8.69 1.71
N HIS A 125 -9.51 8.40 2.98
CA HIS A 125 -10.81 7.95 3.42
C HIS A 125 -11.90 9.00 3.23
N ASP A 126 -11.60 10.26 3.52
CA ASP A 126 -12.56 11.38 3.50
C ASP A 126 -12.71 12.01 2.11
N SER A 127 -11.98 11.52 1.11
CA SER A 127 -12.07 12.06 -0.24
C SER A 127 -13.35 11.64 -0.97
N ASP A 128 -13.63 12.28 -2.11
CA ASP A 128 -14.81 12.02 -2.92
C ASP A 128 -14.94 10.51 -3.25
N ARG A 129 -16.14 9.97 -3.03
CA ARG A 129 -16.45 8.56 -3.28
C ARG A 129 -16.61 8.23 -4.78
N ALA A 130 -16.62 9.21 -5.65
CA ALA A 130 -16.71 9.01 -7.08
C ALA A 130 -15.41 8.49 -7.70
N VAL A 131 -14.29 8.70 -7.02
CA VAL A 131 -12.96 8.24 -7.45
C VAL A 131 -12.46 7.07 -6.60
N HIS A 132 -11.57 6.29 -7.17
CA HIS A 132 -10.91 5.19 -6.45
C HIS A 132 -9.82 5.72 -5.52
N ARG A 133 -9.89 5.35 -4.26
CA ARG A 133 -8.89 5.67 -3.24
C ARG A 133 -8.49 4.40 -2.51
N ARG A 134 -7.23 4.09 -2.52
CA ARG A 134 -6.72 2.88 -1.87
C ARG A 134 -5.46 3.16 -1.09
N ILE A 135 -5.38 2.58 0.10
CA ILE A 135 -4.15 2.47 0.87
C ILE A 135 -3.84 1.00 1.15
N LEU A 136 -2.62 0.60 0.87
CA LEU A 136 -2.08 -0.72 1.19
C LEU A 136 -0.96 -0.54 2.19
N VAL A 137 -1.04 -1.21 3.32
CA VAL A 137 -0.03 -1.12 4.38
C VAL A 137 0.55 -2.50 4.66
N ALA A 138 1.85 -2.65 4.55
CA ALA A 138 2.54 -3.88 4.87
C ALA A 138 3.37 -3.75 6.13
N HIS A 139 3.29 -4.75 6.99
CA HIS A 139 4.11 -4.83 8.17
C HIS A 139 4.63 -6.23 8.44
N ARG A 140 5.77 -6.30 9.11
CA ARG A 140 6.35 -7.55 9.54
C ARG A 140 5.56 -8.15 10.69
N ARG A 141 5.30 -9.45 10.62
CA ARG A 141 4.76 -10.20 11.74
C ARG A 141 5.88 -10.46 12.74
N ASN A 142 5.75 -9.96 13.96
CA ASN A 142 6.63 -10.37 15.04
C ASN A 142 6.33 -11.84 15.40
N ALA A 143 7.35 -12.68 15.32
CA ALA A 143 7.27 -14.04 15.80
C ALA A 143 6.98 -14.01 17.32
N GLY A 144 5.72 -14.14 17.71
CA GLY A 144 5.35 -14.23 19.12
C GLY A 144 4.00 -13.66 19.53
N ARG A 145 3.35 -12.81 18.78
CA ARG A 145 2.01 -12.32 19.13
C ARG A 145 1.14 -12.01 17.94
N LEU A 146 -0.01 -12.62 17.96
CA LEU A 146 -1.18 -12.52 17.09
C LEU A 146 -1.05 -13.26 15.76
N ALA A 147 -1.80 -14.37 15.72
CA ALA A 147 -2.14 -15.03 14.49
C ALA A 147 -3.03 -14.10 13.64
N CYS A 148 -2.43 -13.28 12.80
CA CYS A 148 -3.13 -12.58 11.75
C CYS A 148 -2.94 -13.40 10.47
N GLY A 149 -3.79 -14.39 10.30
CA GLY A 149 -3.77 -15.27 9.13
C GLY A 149 -4.60 -14.77 7.96
N ARG A 150 -5.03 -13.50 7.95
CA ARG A 150 -5.83 -12.93 6.86
C ARG A 150 -5.56 -11.43 6.74
N ALA A 151 -5.42 -10.96 5.52
CA ALA A 151 -5.58 -9.56 5.22
C ALA A 151 -7.01 -9.15 5.66
N ALA A 152 -7.11 -8.26 6.63
CA ALA A 152 -8.39 -7.68 6.97
C ALA A 152 -8.77 -6.72 5.83
N VAL A 153 -9.72 -7.10 5.02
CA VAL A 153 -10.37 -6.19 4.09
C VAL A 153 -11.35 -5.38 4.93
N ASP A 154 -10.98 -4.20 5.33
CA ASP A 154 -11.91 -3.27 5.95
C ASP A 154 -12.75 -2.61 4.84
N SER A 155 -13.77 -3.33 4.43
CA SER A 155 -14.83 -2.78 3.57
C SER A 155 -15.87 -2.11 4.45
N ARG A 156 -15.56 -0.97 4.99
CA ARG A 156 -16.60 -0.13 5.58
C ARG A 156 -17.32 0.60 4.45
N LEU A 157 -18.47 0.07 4.17
CA LEU A 157 -19.50 0.76 3.40
C LEU A 157 -19.91 2.08 4.06
#